data_663a2a6233641a3433efa99137496e17
#
_entry.id   663a2a6233641a3433efa99137496e17
#
_cell.length_a   1.000
_cell.length_b   1.000
_cell.length_c   1.000
_cell.angle_alpha   90.00
_cell.angle_beta   90.00
_cell.angle_gamma   90.00
#
_symmetry.space_group_name_H-M   'P 1'
#
loop_
_entity.id
_entity.type
_entity.pdbx_description
1 polymer ?
#
loop_
_entity_poly.entity_id
_entity_poly.type
_entity_poly.pdbx_seq_one_letter_code
_entity_poly.pdbx_strand_id
1 'polypeptide(L)'
;MQVKRWVLVALLLGSATVGAGAIIASNVIYHHTSNNAFCTSCHSMAIQADDAYFKRSAHRSNSKGVIASCGDCHIPKTNWFVETYVKATSGARDVFSELTHNFKDPKVWAAHRVKLTEEAQARMRRWDSVTCRGCHDANAISPKSEDGRTSHATLKQGGVTCVDCHTNLVHPSAAATKD
;
A
#
# COMPACT_ATOMS: atom_id res chain seq x y z
N MET A 1 -30.59 26.98 34.83
CA MET A 1 -31.48 26.29 33.86
C MET A 1 -31.34 24.79 34.09
N GLN A 2 -32.38 24.12 34.60
CA GLN A 2 -32.39 22.66 34.71
C GLN A 2 -32.77 22.07 33.36
N VAL A 3 -31.78 21.45 32.67
CA VAL A 3 -32.05 20.68 31.46
C VAL A 3 -32.93 19.49 31.85
N LYS A 4 -34.14 19.38 31.24
CA LYS A 4 -35.02 18.25 31.52
C LYS A 4 -34.31 16.94 31.20
N ARG A 5 -34.38 15.93 32.09
CA ARG A 5 -33.69 14.61 31.95
C ARG A 5 -33.93 13.96 30.58
N TRP A 6 -35.15 14.11 30.05
CA TRP A 6 -35.49 13.59 28.70
C TRP A 6 -34.70 14.22 27.57
N VAL A 7 -34.36 15.52 27.68
CA VAL A 7 -33.49 16.19 26.67
C VAL A 7 -32.07 15.62 26.71
N LEU A 8 -31.53 15.40 27.89
CA LEU A 8 -30.22 14.77 28.04
C LEU A 8 -30.19 13.34 27.48
N VAL A 9 -31.24 12.55 27.78
CA VAL A 9 -31.37 11.19 27.22
C VAL A 9 -31.46 11.23 25.71
N ALA A 10 -32.28 12.13 25.13
CA ALA A 10 -32.40 12.27 23.69
C ALA A 10 -31.07 12.68 23.02
N LEU A 11 -30.35 13.63 23.63
CA LEU A 11 -29.01 14.03 23.14
C LEU A 11 -28.01 12.92 23.20
N LEU A 12 -27.97 12.13 24.28
CA LEU A 12 -27.09 10.99 24.41
C LEU A 12 -27.40 9.89 23.40
N LEU A 13 -28.68 9.55 23.23
CA LEU A 13 -29.09 8.56 22.23
C LEU A 13 -28.81 9.06 20.81
N GLY A 14 -29.09 10.33 20.51
CA GLY A 14 -28.82 10.94 19.22
C GLY A 14 -27.32 10.94 18.90
N SER A 15 -26.48 11.35 19.85
CA SER A 15 -25.03 11.35 19.66
C SER A 15 -24.46 9.92 19.53
N ALA A 16 -24.98 8.96 20.30
CA ALA A 16 -24.59 7.56 20.16
C ALA A 16 -24.95 6.97 18.79
N THR A 17 -26.15 7.28 18.29
CA THR A 17 -26.61 6.84 16.96
C THR A 17 -25.75 7.45 15.85
N VAL A 18 -25.47 8.74 15.91
CA VAL A 18 -24.59 9.42 14.93
C VAL A 18 -23.19 8.86 15.01
N GLY A 19 -22.64 8.66 16.21
CA GLY A 19 -21.32 8.06 16.39
C GLY A 19 -21.22 6.63 15.83
N ALA A 20 -22.21 5.79 16.13
CA ALA A 20 -22.27 4.43 15.58
C ALA A 20 -22.38 4.45 14.04
N GLY A 21 -23.24 5.31 13.50
CA GLY A 21 -23.37 5.49 12.04
C GLY A 21 -22.06 5.94 11.38
N ALA A 22 -21.34 6.87 11.98
CA ALA A 22 -20.05 7.33 11.50
C ALA A 22 -18.98 6.21 11.50
N ILE A 23 -18.94 5.38 12.55
CA ILE A 23 -18.04 4.23 12.64
C ILE A 23 -18.35 3.20 11.55
N ILE A 24 -19.63 2.86 11.37
CA ILE A 24 -20.05 1.91 10.33
C ILE A 24 -19.69 2.46 8.94
N ALA A 25 -20.02 3.71 8.65
CA ALA A 25 -19.72 4.34 7.37
C ALA A 25 -18.22 4.37 7.09
N SER A 26 -17.40 4.76 8.08
CA SER A 26 -15.94 4.76 7.94
C SER A 26 -15.37 3.37 7.68
N ASN A 27 -15.92 2.33 8.33
CA ASN A 27 -15.52 0.95 8.12
C ASN A 27 -15.86 0.46 6.70
N VAL A 28 -17.08 0.74 6.22
CA VAL A 28 -17.51 0.40 4.86
C VAL A 28 -16.62 1.10 3.82
N ILE A 29 -16.38 2.41 3.98
CA ILE A 29 -15.49 3.16 3.08
C ILE A 29 -14.08 2.58 3.11
N TYR A 30 -13.55 2.30 4.30
CA TYR A 30 -12.22 1.72 4.46
C TYR A 30 -12.08 0.39 3.71
N HIS A 31 -13.02 -0.54 3.88
CA HIS A 31 -13.00 -1.83 3.19
C HIS A 31 -13.18 -1.68 1.67
N HIS A 32 -14.11 -0.83 1.23
CA HIS A 32 -14.33 -0.59 -0.19
C HIS A 32 -13.08 -0.03 -0.87
N THR A 33 -12.40 0.93 -0.25
CA THR A 33 -11.19 1.58 -0.77
C THR A 33 -9.90 0.77 -0.55
N SER A 34 -9.98 -0.42 0.06
CA SER A 34 -8.81 -1.28 0.32
C SER A 34 -8.68 -2.45 -0.66
N ASN A 35 -9.66 -2.67 -1.53
CA ASN A 35 -9.63 -3.78 -2.47
C ASN A 35 -8.91 -3.42 -3.79
N ASN A 36 -8.43 -4.45 -4.50
CA ASN A 36 -7.73 -4.27 -5.75
C ASN A 36 -8.60 -3.62 -6.85
N ALA A 37 -9.91 -3.91 -6.87
CA ALA A 37 -10.82 -3.33 -7.86
C ALA A 37 -10.91 -1.80 -7.72
N PHE A 38 -10.91 -1.28 -6.48
CA PHE A 38 -10.84 0.16 -6.24
C PHE A 38 -9.49 0.74 -6.72
N CYS A 39 -8.37 0.11 -6.35
CA CYS A 39 -7.05 0.59 -6.77
C CYS A 39 -6.90 0.62 -8.29
N THR A 40 -7.39 -0.40 -9.00
CA THR A 40 -7.32 -0.51 -10.46
C THR A 40 -8.42 0.25 -11.21
N SER A 41 -9.28 0.99 -10.51
CA SER A 41 -10.25 1.88 -11.17
C SER A 41 -9.59 3.10 -11.84
N CYS A 42 -8.38 3.47 -11.43
CA CYS A 42 -7.57 4.48 -12.10
C CYS A 42 -6.77 3.87 -13.25
N HIS A 43 -6.60 4.64 -14.33
CA HIS A 43 -6.00 4.15 -15.57
C HIS A 43 -4.55 3.71 -15.41
N SER A 44 -3.72 4.48 -14.72
CA SER A 44 -2.30 4.13 -14.48
C SER A 44 -2.17 2.86 -13.67
N MET A 45 -3.02 2.69 -12.65
CA MET A 45 -3.02 1.50 -11.79
C MET A 45 -3.52 0.26 -12.54
N ALA A 46 -4.52 0.39 -13.43
CA ALA A 46 -5.00 -0.69 -14.27
C ALA A 46 -3.88 -1.22 -15.20
N ILE A 47 -3.10 -0.32 -15.81
CA ILE A 47 -1.95 -0.68 -16.66
C ILE A 47 -0.91 -1.49 -15.84
N GLN A 48 -0.63 -1.06 -14.62
CA GLN A 48 0.31 -1.78 -13.74
C GLN A 48 -0.20 -3.16 -13.32
N ALA A 49 -1.50 -3.28 -13.05
CA ALA A 49 -2.12 -4.56 -12.70
C ALA A 49 -2.20 -5.54 -13.88
N ASP A 50 -2.24 -5.01 -15.12
CA ASP A 50 -2.30 -5.80 -16.34
C ASP A 50 -0.92 -6.24 -16.84
N ASP A 51 0.15 -5.65 -16.32
CA ASP A 51 1.52 -5.94 -16.71
C ASP A 51 1.87 -7.42 -16.47
N ALA A 52 2.51 -8.04 -17.47
CA ALA A 52 2.85 -9.46 -17.43
C ALA A 52 3.89 -9.78 -16.33
N TYR A 53 4.80 -8.84 -16.04
CA TYR A 53 5.77 -9.01 -14.95
C TYR A 53 5.07 -9.04 -13.60
N PHE A 54 4.12 -8.11 -13.36
CA PHE A 54 3.30 -8.10 -12.15
C PHE A 54 2.54 -9.42 -11.98
N LYS A 55 1.83 -9.87 -13.02
CA LYS A 55 1.02 -11.11 -12.99
C LYS A 55 1.84 -12.37 -12.69
N ARG A 56 3.09 -12.44 -13.18
CA ARG A 56 3.98 -13.58 -12.96
C ARG A 56 4.84 -13.48 -11.71
N SER A 57 4.83 -12.35 -11.02
CA SER A 57 5.62 -12.17 -9.81
C SER A 57 5.24 -13.20 -8.72
N ALA A 58 6.19 -13.60 -7.90
CA ALA A 58 5.95 -14.56 -6.81
C ALA A 58 4.89 -14.06 -5.80
N HIS A 59 4.66 -12.75 -5.73
CA HIS A 59 3.62 -12.16 -4.86
C HIS A 59 2.22 -12.24 -5.46
N ARG A 60 2.10 -12.54 -6.76
CA ARG A 60 0.81 -12.69 -7.46
C ARG A 60 0.54 -14.12 -7.90
N SER A 61 1.60 -14.89 -8.18
CA SER A 61 1.48 -16.27 -8.68
C SER A 61 2.53 -17.14 -7.99
N ASN A 62 2.11 -17.98 -7.06
CA ASN A 62 2.99 -18.90 -6.33
C ASN A 62 2.28 -20.18 -5.93
N SER A 63 3.08 -21.23 -5.65
CA SER A 63 2.58 -22.56 -5.28
C SER A 63 1.92 -22.62 -3.90
N LYS A 64 1.98 -21.56 -3.10
CA LYS A 64 1.39 -21.50 -1.76
C LYS A 64 -0.01 -20.91 -1.75
N GLY A 65 -0.48 -20.35 -2.86
CA GLY A 65 -1.80 -19.73 -2.98
C GLY A 65 -1.98 -18.42 -2.21
N VAL A 66 -0.90 -17.84 -1.66
CA VAL A 66 -0.94 -16.54 -0.97
C VAL A 66 -0.72 -15.43 -1.99
N ILE A 67 -1.72 -14.59 -2.18
CA ILE A 67 -1.69 -13.51 -3.16
C ILE A 67 -1.72 -12.17 -2.43
N ALA A 68 -0.67 -11.38 -2.62
CA ALA A 68 -0.60 -10.02 -2.08
C ALA A 68 -1.52 -9.08 -2.87
N SER A 69 -2.26 -8.24 -2.15
CA SER A 69 -3.03 -7.14 -2.73
C SER A 69 -2.14 -5.90 -2.96
N CYS A 70 -2.63 -4.93 -3.73
CA CYS A 70 -1.94 -3.63 -3.88
C CYS A 70 -1.70 -2.99 -2.50
N GLY A 71 -2.72 -2.99 -1.64
CA GLY A 71 -2.65 -2.42 -0.29
C GLY A 71 -1.65 -3.12 0.63
N ASP A 72 -1.38 -4.41 0.45
CA ASP A 72 -0.43 -5.13 1.29
C ASP A 72 1.00 -4.61 1.16
N CYS A 73 1.34 -4.05 0.00
CA CYS A 73 2.65 -3.44 -0.25
C CYS A 73 2.65 -1.92 -0.11
N HIS A 74 1.54 -1.24 -0.47
CA HIS A 74 1.49 0.22 -0.59
C HIS A 74 0.89 0.94 0.61
N ILE A 75 0.20 0.22 1.52
CA ILE A 75 -0.43 0.80 2.70
C ILE A 75 0.17 0.17 3.97
N PRO A 76 0.85 0.94 4.84
CA PRO A 76 1.46 0.43 6.05
C PRO A 76 0.38 0.06 7.08
N LYS A 77 0.18 -1.22 7.34
CA LYS A 77 -0.81 -1.75 8.29
C LYS A 77 -0.26 -1.70 9.72
N THR A 78 -0.09 -0.49 10.26
CA THR A 78 0.42 -0.30 11.63
C THR A 78 -0.68 0.02 12.62
N ASN A 79 -1.55 0.97 12.30
CA ASN A 79 -2.75 1.33 13.03
C ASN A 79 -3.72 2.09 12.11
N TRP A 80 -4.99 2.11 12.48
CA TRP A 80 -6.07 2.69 11.67
C TRP A 80 -5.83 4.15 11.27
N PHE A 81 -5.25 4.98 12.14
CA PHE A 81 -4.99 6.40 11.85
C PHE A 81 -3.92 6.56 10.77
N VAL A 82 -2.80 5.83 10.89
CA VAL A 82 -1.71 5.86 9.90
C VAL A 82 -2.21 5.32 8.55
N GLU A 83 -2.92 4.21 8.55
CA GLU A 83 -3.49 3.63 7.33
C GLU A 83 -4.44 4.60 6.62
N THR A 84 -5.38 5.20 7.38
CA THR A 84 -6.34 6.18 6.84
C THR A 84 -5.64 7.43 6.32
N TYR A 85 -4.68 7.96 7.06
CA TYR A 85 -3.88 9.11 6.63
C TYR A 85 -3.11 8.83 5.34
N VAL A 86 -2.42 7.69 5.26
CA VAL A 86 -1.67 7.31 4.05
C VAL A 86 -2.61 7.10 2.87
N LYS A 87 -3.75 6.44 3.07
CA LYS A 87 -4.76 6.27 2.01
C LYS A 87 -5.30 7.61 1.52
N ALA A 88 -5.67 8.51 2.42
CA ALA A 88 -6.22 9.82 2.06
C ALA A 88 -5.19 10.68 1.30
N THR A 89 -3.97 10.78 1.82
CA THR A 89 -2.93 11.62 1.22
C THR A 89 -2.38 11.06 -0.09
N SER A 90 -2.15 9.75 -0.16
CA SER A 90 -1.72 9.10 -1.41
C SER A 90 -2.84 9.13 -2.45
N GLY A 91 -4.07 8.79 -2.06
CA GLY A 91 -5.22 8.80 -2.97
C GLY A 91 -5.51 10.19 -3.54
N ALA A 92 -5.46 11.24 -2.72
CA ALA A 92 -5.64 12.62 -3.21
C ALA A 92 -4.56 13.00 -4.23
N ARG A 93 -3.30 12.63 -3.98
CA ARG A 93 -2.19 12.87 -4.90
C ARG A 93 -2.34 12.07 -6.18
N ASP A 94 -2.74 10.81 -6.09
CA ASP A 94 -2.92 9.93 -7.25
C ASP A 94 -4.07 10.44 -8.13
N VAL A 95 -5.20 10.85 -7.55
CA VAL A 95 -6.31 11.50 -8.28
C VAL A 95 -5.85 12.77 -8.97
N PHE A 96 -5.11 13.64 -8.27
CA PHE A 96 -4.57 14.86 -8.88
C PHE A 96 -3.63 14.53 -10.05
N SER A 97 -2.78 13.52 -9.88
CA SER A 97 -1.85 13.08 -10.93
C SER A 97 -2.58 12.52 -12.15
N GLU A 98 -3.62 11.71 -11.97
CA GLU A 98 -4.47 11.19 -13.05
C GLU A 98 -5.22 12.29 -13.81
N LEU A 99 -5.63 13.36 -13.10
CA LEU A 99 -6.32 14.49 -13.72
C LEU A 99 -5.37 15.43 -14.50
N THR A 100 -4.11 15.48 -14.12
CA THR A 100 -3.13 16.40 -14.71
C THR A 100 -2.21 15.75 -15.75
N HIS A 101 -2.14 14.43 -15.78
CA HIS A 101 -1.26 13.68 -16.71
C HIS A 101 -2.05 12.58 -17.42
N ASN A 102 -1.84 12.48 -18.73
CA ASN A 102 -2.41 11.37 -19.51
C ASN A 102 -1.49 10.15 -19.46
N PHE A 103 -1.57 9.36 -18.38
CA PHE A 103 -0.74 8.15 -18.25
C PHE A 103 -1.09 7.00 -19.22
N LYS A 104 -2.13 7.14 -20.04
CA LYS A 104 -2.37 6.24 -21.17
C LYS A 104 -1.36 6.45 -22.29
N ASP A 105 -0.74 7.64 -22.38
CA ASP A 105 0.35 7.89 -23.32
C ASP A 105 1.63 7.23 -22.79
N PRO A 106 2.23 6.28 -23.54
CA PRO A 106 3.46 5.60 -23.13
C PRO A 106 4.64 6.55 -22.90
N LYS A 107 4.70 7.68 -23.59
CA LYS A 107 5.76 8.69 -23.40
C LYS A 107 5.61 9.41 -22.07
N VAL A 108 4.38 9.80 -21.72
CA VAL A 108 4.08 10.42 -20.41
C VAL A 108 4.38 9.43 -19.30
N TRP A 109 3.95 8.18 -19.43
CA TRP A 109 4.26 7.12 -18.48
C TRP A 109 5.77 6.92 -18.30
N ALA A 110 6.52 6.76 -19.40
CA ALA A 110 7.97 6.56 -19.35
C ALA A 110 8.71 7.73 -18.69
N ALA A 111 8.27 8.96 -18.90
CA ALA A 111 8.87 10.15 -18.30
C ALA A 111 8.65 10.22 -16.77
N HIS A 112 7.52 9.69 -16.27
CA HIS A 112 7.17 9.78 -14.85
C HIS A 112 7.55 8.53 -14.04
N ARG A 113 7.63 7.38 -14.69
CA ARG A 113 7.81 6.07 -14.06
C ARG A 113 9.00 5.99 -13.10
N VAL A 114 10.16 6.52 -13.49
CA VAL A 114 11.37 6.50 -12.65
C VAL A 114 11.11 7.19 -11.33
N LYS A 115 10.63 8.43 -11.39
CA LYS A 115 10.30 9.23 -10.20
C LYS A 115 9.24 8.56 -9.31
N LEU A 116 8.18 8.01 -9.90
CA LEU A 116 7.13 7.32 -9.16
C LEU A 116 7.67 6.07 -8.44
N THR A 117 8.57 5.33 -9.08
CA THR A 117 9.23 4.17 -8.47
C THR A 117 10.11 4.58 -7.30
N GLU A 118 10.94 5.61 -7.47
CA GLU A 118 11.81 6.14 -6.40
C GLU A 118 11.00 6.63 -5.20
N GLU A 119 9.92 7.36 -5.44
CA GLU A 119 9.03 7.83 -4.38
C GLU A 119 8.34 6.70 -3.64
N ALA A 120 7.89 5.64 -4.33
CA ALA A 120 7.30 4.48 -3.72
C ALA A 120 8.31 3.73 -2.82
N GLN A 121 9.52 3.50 -3.34
CA GLN A 121 10.60 2.87 -2.57
C GLN A 121 11.03 3.74 -1.39
N ALA A 122 11.14 5.06 -1.55
CA ALA A 122 11.47 5.97 -0.48
C ALA A 122 10.40 5.96 0.64
N ARG A 123 9.12 5.80 0.31
CA ARG A 123 8.07 5.60 1.32
C ARG A 123 8.27 4.30 2.07
N MET A 124 8.52 3.19 1.38
CA MET A 124 8.73 1.87 2.01
C MET A 124 9.97 1.88 2.93
N ARG A 125 11.05 2.59 2.54
CA ARG A 125 12.22 2.79 3.42
C ARG A 125 11.86 3.55 4.69
N ARG A 126 11.14 4.67 4.57
CA ARG A 126 10.70 5.46 5.74
C ARG A 126 9.82 4.67 6.71
N TRP A 127 9.13 3.66 6.23
CA TRP A 127 8.32 2.75 7.05
C TRP A 127 9.08 1.51 7.52
N ASP A 128 10.40 1.47 7.37
CA ASP A 128 11.22 0.29 7.65
C ASP A 128 10.65 -0.98 7.01
N SER A 129 10.15 -0.88 5.79
CA SER A 129 9.51 -1.98 5.07
C SER A 129 8.43 -2.72 5.88
N VAL A 130 7.68 -2.02 6.75
CA VAL A 130 6.64 -2.62 7.62
C VAL A 130 5.61 -3.41 6.82
N THR A 131 5.33 -3.02 5.59
CA THR A 131 4.42 -3.74 4.68
C THR A 131 4.96 -5.12 4.30
N CYS A 132 6.26 -5.26 4.12
CA CYS A 132 6.91 -6.56 3.88
C CYS A 132 6.90 -7.42 5.15
N ARG A 133 7.21 -6.81 6.30
CA ARG A 133 7.26 -7.47 7.61
C ARG A 133 5.90 -7.97 8.09
N GLY A 134 4.81 -7.47 7.51
CA GLY A 134 3.46 -7.98 7.78
C GLY A 134 3.24 -9.44 7.36
N CYS A 135 4.03 -9.94 6.39
CA CYS A 135 4.00 -11.33 5.93
C CYS A 135 5.34 -12.05 6.09
N HIS A 136 6.47 -11.31 6.05
CA HIS A 136 7.81 -11.86 6.16
C HIS A 136 8.41 -11.57 7.55
N ASP A 137 8.55 -12.57 8.38
CA ASP A 137 9.33 -12.45 9.62
C ASP A 137 10.83 -12.51 9.27
N ALA A 138 11.55 -11.42 9.54
CA ALA A 138 12.99 -11.31 9.28
C ALA A 138 13.82 -12.41 10.00
N ASN A 139 13.32 -12.91 11.14
CA ASN A 139 13.99 -13.98 11.88
C ASN A 139 13.73 -15.38 11.31
N ALA A 140 12.60 -15.54 10.60
CA ALA A 140 12.22 -16.81 9.98
C ALA A 140 12.71 -16.94 8.53
N ILE A 141 13.25 -15.86 7.93
CA ILE A 141 13.82 -15.91 6.58
C ILE A 141 15.07 -16.79 6.58
N SER A 142 15.05 -17.86 5.77
CA SER A 142 16.15 -18.82 5.62
C SER A 142 16.62 -18.89 4.16
N PRO A 143 17.54 -18.01 3.73
CA PRO A 143 18.05 -18.01 2.37
C PRO A 143 18.84 -19.27 2.07
N LYS A 144 18.72 -19.79 0.83
CA LYS A 144 19.41 -21.00 0.41
C LYS A 144 20.90 -20.76 0.09
N SER A 145 21.22 -19.58 -0.44
CA SER A 145 22.60 -19.21 -0.80
C SER A 145 23.37 -18.62 0.37
N GLU A 146 24.70 -18.74 0.36
CA GLU A 146 25.59 -18.11 1.34
C GLU A 146 25.48 -16.59 1.33
N ASP A 147 25.52 -15.99 0.13
CA ASP A 147 25.35 -14.54 -0.05
C ASP A 147 24.01 -14.05 0.53
N GLY A 148 22.95 -14.82 0.31
CA GLY A 148 21.64 -14.54 0.89
C GLY A 148 21.66 -14.55 2.41
N ARG A 149 22.33 -15.55 3.04
CA ARG A 149 22.45 -15.64 4.50
C ARG A 149 23.23 -14.46 5.07
N THR A 150 24.37 -14.14 4.45
CA THR A 150 25.22 -13.01 4.85
C THR A 150 24.47 -11.67 4.74
N SER A 151 23.78 -11.44 3.62
CA SER A 151 23.00 -10.20 3.41
C SER A 151 21.85 -10.07 4.41
N HIS A 152 21.15 -11.17 4.74
CA HIS A 152 20.08 -11.12 5.74
C HIS A 152 20.61 -11.01 7.18
N ALA A 153 21.82 -11.39 7.45
CA ALA A 153 22.48 -11.10 8.74
C ALA A 153 22.67 -9.60 8.95
N THR A 154 22.98 -8.84 7.88
CA THR A 154 23.07 -7.37 7.91
C THR A 154 21.72 -6.72 8.24
N LEU A 155 20.62 -7.26 7.71
CA LEU A 155 19.27 -6.76 8.02
C LEU A 155 18.96 -6.82 9.53
N LYS A 156 19.44 -7.86 10.23
CA LYS A 156 19.26 -8.02 11.68
C LYS A 156 20.06 -7.01 12.51
N GLN A 157 21.10 -6.42 11.95
CA GLN A 157 21.91 -5.39 12.62
C GLN A 157 21.26 -4.00 12.55
N GLY A 158 20.23 -3.82 11.70
CA GLY A 158 19.53 -2.57 11.49
C GLY A 158 20.20 -1.66 10.45
N GLY A 159 19.53 -0.55 10.15
CA GLY A 159 20.02 0.46 9.19
C GLY A 159 19.78 0.11 7.72
N VAL A 160 19.28 -1.08 7.41
CA VAL A 160 18.93 -1.54 6.05
C VAL A 160 17.49 -2.03 6.03
N THR A 161 16.77 -1.71 4.99
CA THR A 161 15.37 -2.14 4.79
C THR A 161 15.24 -3.18 3.68
N CYS A 162 14.12 -3.89 3.61
CA CYS A 162 13.92 -4.93 2.58
C CYS A 162 14.05 -4.35 1.17
N VAL A 163 13.54 -3.13 0.93
CA VAL A 163 13.56 -2.50 -0.39
C VAL A 163 14.91 -1.92 -0.80
N ASP A 164 15.92 -1.93 0.08
CA ASP A 164 17.27 -1.52 -0.31
C ASP A 164 17.94 -2.57 -1.22
N CYS A 165 17.54 -3.83 -1.07
CA CYS A 165 18.04 -4.93 -1.89
C CYS A 165 16.95 -5.50 -2.82
N HIS A 166 15.67 -5.52 -2.40
CA HIS A 166 14.56 -6.11 -3.13
C HIS A 166 13.76 -5.04 -3.88
N THR A 167 14.26 -4.56 -5.02
CA THR A 167 13.67 -3.42 -5.76
C THR A 167 12.72 -3.82 -6.88
N ASN A 168 12.84 -5.03 -7.45
CA ASN A 168 12.12 -5.47 -8.65
C ASN A 168 11.17 -6.64 -8.36
N LEU A 169 10.45 -6.62 -7.25
CA LEU A 169 9.65 -7.76 -6.81
C LEU A 169 8.38 -7.98 -7.64
N VAL A 170 7.66 -6.90 -7.95
CA VAL A 170 6.35 -6.95 -8.61
C VAL A 170 6.23 -5.98 -9.77
N HIS A 171 6.99 -4.88 -9.77
CA HIS A 171 7.05 -3.93 -10.86
C HIS A 171 8.49 -3.87 -11.36
N PRO A 172 8.75 -4.01 -12.67
CA PRO A 172 10.10 -3.93 -13.18
C PRO A 172 10.66 -2.52 -12.96
N SER A 173 11.93 -2.42 -12.59
CA SER A 173 12.59 -1.10 -12.51
C SER A 173 12.64 -0.46 -13.91
N ALA A 174 12.76 0.86 -13.95
CA ALA A 174 12.93 1.59 -15.21
C ALA A 174 14.20 1.14 -15.99
N ALA A 175 15.19 0.56 -15.29
CA ALA A 175 16.39 0.00 -15.92
C ALA A 175 16.14 -1.38 -16.56
N ALA A 176 15.17 -2.16 -16.04
CA ALA A 176 14.87 -3.52 -16.53
C ALA A 176 14.02 -3.57 -17.80
N THR A 177 13.61 -2.45 -18.35
CA THR A 177 12.77 -2.37 -19.56
C THR A 177 13.53 -1.88 -20.82
N LYS A 178 14.85 -1.98 -20.79
CA LYS A 178 15.70 -1.60 -21.94
C LYS A 178 16.06 -2.77 -22.87
N ASP A 179 15.46 -3.97 -22.64
CA ASP A 179 15.62 -5.16 -23.51
C ASP A 179 14.34 -5.46 -24.26
#